data_bd85d5a9051bad801c458ff72e98504d
#
_entry.id   bd85d5a9051bad801c458ff72e98504d
#
_cell.length_a   1.000
_cell.length_b   1.000
_cell.length_c   1.000
_cell.angle_alpha   90.00
_cell.angle_beta   90.00
_cell.angle_gamma   90.00
#
_symmetry.space_group_name_H-M   'P 1'
#
loop_
_entity.id
_entity.type
_entity.pdbx_description
1 polymer ?
#
loop_
_entity_poly.entity_id
_entity_poly.type
_entity_poly.pdbx_seq_one_letter_code
_entity_poly.pdbx_strand_id
1 'polypeptide(L)'
;MKLVSWNVNGLRSCLTKGFLEYVKNEDPDVICLQETKLQPEQAVFELEGYHRYFYSAEKKGYSGTAVLTRQEPISVVFGFGDDIHRHEGRVITAEYPEFYLVCCYTPNSQDGLKRLDYRMQWEDDLRAYLMELDRTKPVVYCGDLNVAHQEMYLKNPKTNRMNPGFTDQEREKMTALLASGFADTFRTLHPEEITYSWWSYRFHAREKNVGWRIDYFIVSRRLLPRVTGAAIRTEVYGSDHCPVVLEIS
;
A
#
# COMPACT_ATOMS: atom_id res chain seq x y z
N MET A 1 16.58 2.92 8.07
CA MET A 1 15.57 3.67 7.29
C MET A 1 14.19 3.20 7.70
N LYS A 2 13.28 4.14 7.99
CA LYS A 2 11.89 3.85 8.38
C LYS A 2 10.95 4.29 7.25
N LEU A 3 10.10 3.39 6.78
CA LEU A 3 9.12 3.63 5.74
C LEU A 3 7.71 3.45 6.31
N VAL A 4 6.80 4.33 5.93
CA VAL A 4 5.38 4.27 6.29
C VAL A 4 4.55 4.14 5.01
N SER A 5 3.54 3.29 5.02
CA SER A 5 2.51 3.25 3.97
C SER A 5 1.14 3.45 4.61
N TRP A 6 0.32 4.33 4.04
CA TRP A 6 -0.99 4.67 4.57
C TRP A 6 -2.00 5.02 3.48
N ASN A 7 -3.06 4.25 3.35
CA ASN A 7 -4.23 4.69 2.61
C ASN A 7 -4.97 5.73 3.45
N VAL A 8 -4.95 6.98 3.01
CA VAL A 8 -5.49 8.13 3.75
C VAL A 8 -6.95 8.43 3.45
N ASN A 9 -7.56 7.70 2.51
CA ASN A 9 -8.96 7.88 2.09
C ASN A 9 -9.36 9.36 1.90
N GLY A 10 -8.48 10.10 1.23
CA GLY A 10 -8.55 11.54 1.02
C GLY A 10 -7.60 12.32 1.92
N LEU A 11 -6.45 12.74 1.36
CA LEU A 11 -5.38 13.40 2.11
C LEU A 11 -5.85 14.67 2.80
N ARG A 12 -6.67 15.51 2.16
CA ARG A 12 -7.20 16.73 2.80
C ARG A 12 -7.98 16.45 4.07
N SER A 13 -8.81 15.41 4.06
CA SER A 13 -9.56 14.99 5.26
C SER A 13 -8.62 14.42 6.34
N CYS A 14 -7.63 13.63 5.93
CA CYS A 14 -6.67 13.04 6.86
C CYS A 14 -5.78 14.10 7.53
N LEU A 15 -5.41 15.16 6.80
CA LEU A 15 -4.67 16.31 7.34
C LEU A 15 -5.40 16.97 8.50
N THR A 16 -6.73 17.12 8.44
CA THR A 16 -7.54 17.69 9.54
C THR A 16 -7.72 16.75 10.72
N LYS A 17 -7.29 15.49 10.60
CA LYS A 17 -7.49 14.43 11.59
C LYS A 17 -6.17 13.90 12.19
N GLY A 18 -5.10 14.71 12.14
CA GLY A 18 -3.86 14.41 12.83
C GLY A 18 -2.76 13.78 11.96
N PHE A 19 -2.87 13.80 10.63
CA PHE A 19 -1.83 13.28 9.73
C PHE A 19 -0.43 13.85 10.03
N LEU A 20 -0.32 15.18 10.13
CA LEU A 20 0.99 15.83 10.37
C LEU A 20 1.55 15.51 11.77
N GLU A 21 0.68 15.39 12.77
CA GLU A 21 1.08 14.99 14.12
C GLU A 21 1.62 13.55 14.12
N TYR A 22 0.92 12.62 13.45
CA TYR A 22 1.40 11.27 13.27
C TYR A 22 2.76 11.22 12.60
N VAL A 23 2.94 11.93 11.48
CA VAL A 23 4.21 11.97 10.74
C VAL A 23 5.33 12.52 11.61
N LYS A 24 5.07 13.56 12.39
CA LYS A 24 6.05 14.14 13.33
C LYS A 24 6.46 13.15 14.41
N ASN A 25 5.52 12.38 14.95
CA ASN A 25 5.78 11.43 16.04
C ASN A 25 6.44 10.14 15.54
N GLU A 26 6.03 9.62 14.38
CA GLU A 26 6.62 8.41 13.77
C GLU A 26 8.00 8.68 13.18
N ASP A 27 8.22 9.93 12.71
CA ASP A 27 9.49 10.40 12.13
C ASP A 27 10.05 9.52 11.02
N PRO A 28 9.28 9.22 9.96
CA PRO A 28 9.71 8.33 8.90
C PRO A 28 10.65 9.01 7.90
N ASP A 29 11.51 8.20 7.26
CA ASP A 29 12.33 8.65 6.14
C ASP A 29 11.51 8.75 4.85
N VAL A 30 10.52 7.87 4.69
CA VAL A 30 9.65 7.79 3.50
C VAL A 30 8.20 7.54 3.91
N ILE A 31 7.27 8.21 3.24
CA ILE A 31 5.83 8.05 3.43
C ILE A 31 5.20 7.76 2.05
N CYS A 32 4.56 6.61 1.93
CA CYS A 32 3.78 6.20 0.77
C CYS A 32 2.29 6.36 1.07
N LEU A 33 1.58 7.12 0.26
CA LEU A 33 0.16 7.39 0.47
C LEU A 33 -0.67 6.79 -0.67
N GLN A 34 -1.83 6.24 -0.33
CA GLN A 34 -2.82 5.75 -1.27
C GLN A 34 -4.14 6.49 -1.03
N GLU A 35 -4.98 6.55 -2.06
CA GLU A 35 -6.23 7.30 -2.08
C GLU A 35 -6.07 8.77 -1.63
N THR A 36 -5.11 9.47 -2.21
CA THR A 36 -4.92 10.91 -1.92
C THR A 36 -6.13 11.74 -2.34
N LYS A 37 -6.86 11.32 -3.39
CA LYS A 37 -8.09 11.93 -3.91
C LYS A 37 -7.98 13.43 -4.21
N LEU A 38 -6.79 13.88 -4.58
CA LEU A 38 -6.52 15.29 -4.90
C LEU A 38 -5.68 15.42 -6.18
N GLN A 39 -5.73 16.60 -6.77
CA GLN A 39 -4.80 16.99 -7.81
C GLN A 39 -3.56 17.63 -7.16
N PRO A 40 -2.39 17.63 -7.81
CA PRO A 40 -1.13 18.09 -7.19
C PRO A 40 -1.21 19.50 -6.61
N GLU A 41 -1.90 20.43 -7.28
CA GLU A 41 -2.10 21.81 -6.85
C GLU A 41 -2.97 21.94 -5.57
N GLN A 42 -3.67 20.90 -5.18
CA GLN A 42 -4.50 20.86 -3.98
C GLN A 42 -3.74 20.31 -2.76
N ALA A 43 -2.50 19.87 -2.93
CA ALA A 43 -1.63 19.37 -1.87
C ALA A 43 -1.00 20.53 -1.07
N VAL A 44 -1.84 21.38 -0.49
CA VAL A 44 -1.42 22.57 0.26
C VAL A 44 -1.23 22.20 1.74
N PHE A 45 -0.03 21.79 2.09
CA PHE A 45 0.43 21.59 3.47
C PHE A 45 1.95 21.68 3.52
N GLU A 46 2.49 22.04 4.67
CA GLU A 46 3.92 22.06 4.88
C GLU A 46 4.40 20.78 5.55
N LEU A 47 5.40 20.16 4.96
CA LEU A 47 6.15 19.07 5.54
C LEU A 47 7.62 19.29 5.21
N GLU A 48 8.30 19.98 6.12
CA GLU A 48 9.67 20.39 5.94
C GLU A 48 10.62 19.19 5.82
N GLY A 49 11.60 19.29 4.92
CA GLY A 49 12.61 18.24 4.70
C GLY A 49 12.16 17.08 3.85
N TYR A 50 10.98 17.13 3.23
CA TYR A 50 10.51 16.08 2.33
C TYR A 50 10.35 16.55 0.89
N HIS A 51 10.94 15.82 -0.06
CA HIS A 51 10.58 15.83 -1.47
C HIS A 51 9.21 15.16 -1.66
N ARG A 52 8.39 15.67 -2.58
CA ARG A 52 6.99 15.25 -2.73
C ARG A 52 6.70 14.87 -4.17
N TYR A 53 6.19 13.66 -4.37
CA TYR A 53 5.82 13.12 -5.67
C TYR A 53 4.36 12.67 -5.61
N PHE A 54 3.49 13.31 -6.40
CA PHE A 54 2.07 12.99 -6.48
C PHE A 54 1.72 12.45 -7.85
N TYR A 55 0.97 11.38 -7.88
CA TYR A 55 0.39 10.82 -9.09
C TYR A 55 -1.12 10.74 -8.94
N SER A 56 -1.83 11.68 -9.55
CA SER A 56 -3.28 11.82 -9.46
C SER A 56 -3.97 11.05 -10.57
N ALA A 57 -5.19 10.57 -10.29
CA ALA A 57 -6.05 10.06 -11.33
C ALA A 57 -6.55 11.20 -12.24
N GLU A 58 -6.85 10.89 -13.49
CA GLU A 58 -7.53 11.82 -14.41
C GLU A 58 -8.89 12.24 -13.85
N LYS A 59 -9.61 11.29 -13.26
CA LYS A 59 -10.87 11.56 -12.57
C LYS A 59 -10.60 12.25 -11.24
N LYS A 60 -11.05 13.50 -11.11
CA LYS A 60 -10.91 14.31 -9.88
C LYS A 60 -11.59 13.64 -8.67
N GLY A 61 -10.94 13.71 -7.51
CA GLY A 61 -11.47 13.18 -6.26
C GLY A 61 -11.48 11.65 -6.16
N TYR A 62 -10.72 10.96 -7.00
CA TYR A 62 -10.66 9.51 -7.10
C TYR A 62 -9.21 9.00 -7.04
N SER A 63 -8.97 7.86 -6.39
CA SER A 63 -7.65 7.21 -6.36
C SER A 63 -6.50 8.15 -6.00
N GLY A 64 -5.36 8.04 -6.68
CA GLY A 64 -4.18 8.87 -6.48
C GLY A 64 -3.23 8.30 -5.42
N THR A 65 -1.94 8.36 -5.72
CA THR A 65 -0.84 7.96 -4.82
C THR A 65 0.14 9.10 -4.62
N ALA A 66 0.92 9.04 -3.53
CA ALA A 66 2.02 9.96 -3.30
C ALA A 66 3.18 9.27 -2.60
N VAL A 67 4.39 9.76 -2.87
CA VAL A 67 5.61 9.43 -2.13
C VAL A 67 6.18 10.72 -1.59
N LEU A 68 6.35 10.79 -0.27
CA LEU A 68 7.01 11.88 0.44
C LEU A 68 8.29 11.29 1.04
N THR A 69 9.45 11.87 0.75
CA THR A 69 10.74 11.26 1.10
C THR A 69 11.78 12.30 1.48
N ARG A 70 12.57 12.02 2.53
CA ARG A 70 13.68 12.90 2.95
C ARG A 70 14.86 12.85 2.01
N GLN A 71 15.19 11.63 1.53
CA GLN A 71 16.23 11.44 0.55
C GLN A 71 15.64 11.59 -0.86
N GLU A 72 16.22 12.47 -1.68
CA GLU A 72 15.82 12.60 -3.07
C GLU A 72 16.12 11.31 -3.84
N PRO A 73 15.12 10.71 -4.52
CA PRO A 73 15.33 9.53 -5.36
C PRO A 73 16.21 9.84 -6.56
N ILE A 74 16.93 8.84 -7.06
CA ILE A 74 17.70 8.91 -8.32
C ILE A 74 16.75 9.18 -9.50
N SER A 75 15.60 8.49 -9.49
CA SER A 75 14.56 8.67 -10.49
C SER A 75 13.18 8.37 -9.90
N VAL A 76 12.14 8.93 -10.51
CA VAL A 76 10.73 8.64 -10.16
C VAL A 76 9.94 8.35 -11.43
N VAL A 77 9.24 7.23 -11.46
CA VAL A 77 8.37 6.81 -12.55
C VAL A 77 6.93 6.76 -12.07
N PHE A 78 6.03 7.37 -12.84
CA PHE A 78 4.60 7.38 -12.59
C PHE A 78 3.90 6.36 -13.48
N GLY A 79 3.13 5.45 -12.87
CA GLY A 79 2.50 4.33 -13.55
C GLY A 79 3.49 3.19 -13.87
N PHE A 80 2.98 2.14 -14.52
CA PHE A 80 3.76 0.99 -14.99
C PHE A 80 3.04 0.35 -16.18
N GLY A 81 3.75 -0.56 -16.87
CA GLY A 81 3.16 -1.37 -17.94
C GLY A 81 2.46 -0.57 -19.03
N ASP A 82 1.38 -1.14 -19.54
CA ASP A 82 0.58 -0.60 -20.63
C ASP A 82 -0.28 0.61 -20.19
N ASP A 83 -0.77 1.34 -21.18
CA ASP A 83 -1.58 2.55 -20.99
C ASP A 83 -2.82 2.32 -20.11
N ILE A 84 -3.43 1.14 -20.20
CA ILE A 84 -4.62 0.76 -19.40
C ILE A 84 -4.42 0.92 -17.87
N HIS A 85 -3.18 0.91 -17.40
CA HIS A 85 -2.83 1.03 -15.97
C HIS A 85 -2.46 2.46 -15.55
N ARG A 86 -2.47 3.44 -16.46
CA ARG A 86 -1.88 4.76 -16.22
C ARG A 86 -2.86 5.87 -15.86
N HIS A 87 -4.17 5.65 -16.00
CA HIS A 87 -5.18 6.70 -15.86
C HIS A 87 -5.66 6.98 -14.43
N GLU A 88 -5.38 6.06 -13.49
CA GLU A 88 -5.97 6.12 -12.16
C GLU A 88 -4.97 6.52 -11.05
N GLY A 89 -3.72 6.92 -11.40
CA GLY A 89 -2.75 7.42 -10.42
C GLY A 89 -2.37 6.40 -9.34
N ARG A 90 -2.12 5.12 -9.70
CA ARG A 90 -2.06 4.02 -8.74
C ARG A 90 -0.67 3.57 -8.34
N VAL A 91 0.36 3.85 -9.13
CA VAL A 91 1.72 3.35 -8.88
C VAL A 91 2.75 4.46 -9.06
N ILE A 92 3.61 4.64 -8.06
CA ILE A 92 4.82 5.45 -8.13
C ILE A 92 5.99 4.54 -7.81
N THR A 93 6.99 4.52 -8.70
CA THR A 93 8.27 3.85 -8.46
C THR A 93 9.34 4.90 -8.23
N ALA A 94 9.97 4.88 -7.06
CA ALA A 94 11.11 5.73 -6.72
C ALA A 94 12.37 4.86 -6.64
N GLU A 95 13.43 5.26 -7.37
CA GLU A 95 14.70 4.57 -7.36
C GLU A 95 15.64 5.16 -6.31
N TYR A 96 16.11 4.33 -5.40
CA TYR A 96 17.18 4.66 -4.47
C TYR A 96 18.48 3.91 -4.83
N PRO A 97 19.64 4.28 -4.26
CA PRO A 97 20.90 3.61 -4.56
C PRO A 97 20.83 2.09 -4.35
N GLU A 98 20.14 1.63 -3.33
CA GLU A 98 20.14 0.24 -2.88
C GLU A 98 18.89 -0.56 -3.21
N PHE A 99 17.77 0.10 -3.55
CA PHE A 99 16.48 -0.56 -3.83
C PHE A 99 15.55 0.32 -4.68
N TYR A 100 14.54 -0.31 -5.26
CA TYR A 100 13.36 0.38 -5.79
C TYR A 100 12.24 0.37 -4.74
N LEU A 101 11.61 1.53 -4.53
CA LEU A 101 10.38 1.65 -3.75
C LEU A 101 9.19 1.76 -4.70
N VAL A 102 8.24 0.85 -4.59
CA VAL A 102 7.01 0.87 -5.37
C VAL A 102 5.82 1.11 -4.44
N CYS A 103 5.28 2.32 -4.47
CA CYS A 103 4.04 2.69 -3.78
C CYS A 103 2.85 2.37 -4.67
N CYS A 104 1.91 1.58 -4.18
CA CYS A 104 0.80 1.08 -4.97
C CYS A 104 -0.55 1.23 -4.26
N TYR A 105 -1.56 1.60 -5.03
CA TYR A 105 -2.97 1.45 -4.69
C TYR A 105 -3.63 0.50 -5.69
N THR A 106 -3.71 -0.76 -5.32
CA THR A 106 -4.27 -1.81 -6.19
C THR A 106 -5.76 -1.59 -6.44
N PRO A 107 -6.25 -1.71 -7.68
CA PRO A 107 -7.67 -1.54 -7.98
C PRO A 107 -8.54 -2.56 -7.24
N ASN A 108 -9.60 -2.10 -6.59
CA ASN A 108 -10.60 -2.95 -5.97
C ASN A 108 -11.46 -3.63 -7.04
N SER A 109 -11.82 -4.91 -6.85
CA SER A 109 -12.66 -5.67 -7.78
C SER A 109 -14.12 -5.21 -7.81
N GLN A 110 -14.53 -4.34 -6.88
CA GLN A 110 -15.86 -3.73 -6.73
C GLN A 110 -16.99 -4.71 -6.42
N ASP A 111 -18.11 -4.16 -5.94
CA ASP A 111 -19.32 -4.95 -5.65
C ASP A 111 -19.76 -5.75 -6.87
N GLY A 112 -20.09 -7.01 -6.65
CA GLY A 112 -20.43 -7.95 -7.72
C GLY A 112 -19.26 -8.33 -8.61
N LEU A 113 -18.02 -8.05 -8.17
CA LEU A 113 -16.77 -8.43 -8.86
C LEU A 113 -16.66 -7.87 -10.30
N LYS A 114 -17.25 -6.70 -10.54
CA LYS A 114 -17.35 -6.08 -11.88
C LYS A 114 -16.00 -5.77 -12.51
N ARG A 115 -14.95 -5.59 -11.70
CA ARG A 115 -13.58 -5.31 -12.15
C ARG A 115 -12.63 -6.49 -11.91
N LEU A 116 -13.13 -7.69 -11.59
CA LEU A 116 -12.26 -8.82 -11.26
C LEU A 116 -11.32 -9.19 -12.41
N ASP A 117 -11.82 -9.24 -13.66
CA ASP A 117 -10.99 -9.59 -14.82
C ASP A 117 -9.84 -8.58 -15.00
N TYR A 118 -10.16 -7.28 -14.91
CA TYR A 118 -9.14 -6.21 -14.94
C TYR A 118 -8.15 -6.35 -13.77
N ARG A 119 -8.65 -6.66 -12.57
CA ARG A 119 -7.82 -6.89 -11.39
C ARG A 119 -6.85 -8.06 -11.61
N MET A 120 -7.28 -9.15 -12.24
CA MET A 120 -6.42 -10.29 -12.53
C MET A 120 -5.30 -9.94 -13.52
N GLN A 121 -5.62 -9.19 -14.57
CA GLN A 121 -4.62 -8.66 -15.50
C GLN A 121 -3.63 -7.72 -14.78
N TRP A 122 -4.15 -6.77 -13.99
CA TRP A 122 -3.34 -5.87 -13.17
C TRP A 122 -2.28 -6.60 -12.33
N GLU A 123 -2.70 -7.67 -11.63
CA GLU A 123 -1.82 -8.43 -10.75
C GLU A 123 -0.70 -9.15 -11.53
N ASP A 124 -1.01 -9.71 -12.68
CA ASP A 124 -0.01 -10.38 -13.51
C ASP A 124 1.00 -9.39 -14.09
N ASP A 125 0.53 -8.26 -14.61
CA ASP A 125 1.36 -7.22 -15.20
C ASP A 125 2.23 -6.53 -14.13
N LEU A 126 1.67 -6.25 -12.95
CA LEU A 126 2.42 -5.67 -11.83
C LEU A 126 3.47 -6.65 -11.30
N ARG A 127 3.14 -7.94 -11.15
CA ARG A 127 4.12 -8.95 -10.75
C ARG A 127 5.28 -9.02 -11.74
N ALA A 128 5.01 -9.01 -13.04
CA ALA A 128 6.05 -8.99 -14.08
C ALA A 128 6.93 -7.73 -13.96
N TYR A 129 6.33 -6.58 -13.72
CA TYR A 129 7.03 -5.32 -13.50
C TYR A 129 7.95 -5.37 -12.27
N LEU A 130 7.44 -5.85 -11.13
CA LEU A 130 8.23 -5.98 -9.90
C LEU A 130 9.40 -6.96 -10.08
N MET A 131 9.19 -8.08 -10.78
CA MET A 131 10.25 -9.05 -11.09
C MET A 131 11.32 -8.45 -12.00
N GLU A 132 10.95 -7.61 -12.96
CA GLU A 132 11.92 -6.92 -13.83
C GLU A 132 12.77 -5.93 -13.02
N LEU A 133 12.17 -5.13 -12.14
CA LEU A 133 12.90 -4.24 -11.23
C LEU A 133 13.87 -5.05 -10.34
N ASP A 134 13.41 -6.19 -9.81
CA ASP A 134 14.21 -7.03 -8.91
C ASP A 134 15.46 -7.64 -9.58
N ARG A 135 15.52 -7.70 -10.90
CA ARG A 135 16.75 -8.11 -11.63
C ARG A 135 17.90 -7.15 -11.40
N THR A 136 17.60 -5.87 -11.23
CA THR A 136 18.61 -4.81 -11.10
C THR A 136 18.90 -4.51 -9.64
N LYS A 137 17.88 -4.19 -8.86
CA LYS A 137 17.97 -3.86 -7.43
C LYS A 137 16.82 -4.54 -6.66
N PRO A 138 16.99 -4.83 -5.37
CA PRO A 138 15.88 -5.29 -4.54
C PRO A 138 14.70 -4.30 -4.59
N VAL A 139 13.50 -4.82 -4.42
CA VAL A 139 12.28 -4.04 -4.42
C VAL A 139 11.66 -4.01 -3.02
N VAL A 140 11.24 -2.83 -2.60
CA VAL A 140 10.29 -2.60 -1.50
C VAL A 140 8.97 -2.20 -2.13
N TYR A 141 7.98 -3.08 -2.07
CA TYR A 141 6.64 -2.89 -2.62
C TYR A 141 5.66 -2.70 -1.49
N CYS A 142 4.90 -1.61 -1.49
CA CYS A 142 3.98 -1.29 -0.41
C CYS A 142 2.70 -0.64 -0.90
N GLY A 143 1.70 -0.71 -0.06
CA GLY A 143 0.45 0.00 -0.23
C GLY A 143 -0.78 -0.76 0.21
N ASP A 144 -1.93 -0.21 -0.16
CA ASP A 144 -3.20 -0.90 -0.10
C ASP A 144 -3.31 -1.84 -1.31
N LEU A 145 -3.14 -3.13 -1.05
CA LEU A 145 -3.16 -4.17 -2.08
C LEU A 145 -4.57 -4.76 -2.28
N ASN A 146 -5.55 -4.25 -1.56
CA ASN A 146 -6.95 -4.66 -1.70
C ASN A 146 -7.15 -6.20 -1.70
N VAL A 147 -6.37 -6.91 -0.89
CA VAL A 147 -6.49 -8.36 -0.71
C VAL A 147 -6.10 -8.78 0.70
N ALA A 148 -6.95 -9.57 1.37
CA ALA A 148 -6.59 -10.33 2.55
C ALA A 148 -6.11 -11.72 2.09
N HIS A 149 -4.81 -11.98 2.14
CA HIS A 149 -4.21 -13.18 1.56
C HIS A 149 -4.66 -14.48 2.23
N GLN A 150 -4.68 -14.52 3.56
CA GLN A 150 -5.02 -15.70 4.35
C GLN A 150 -6.28 -15.49 5.17
N GLU A 151 -6.92 -16.57 5.62
CA GLU A 151 -8.14 -16.50 6.44
C GLU A 151 -7.93 -15.73 7.74
N MET A 152 -6.74 -15.78 8.34
CA MET A 152 -6.42 -15.01 9.54
C MET A 152 -6.31 -13.50 9.30
N TYR A 153 -6.34 -13.04 8.04
CA TYR A 153 -6.20 -11.61 7.69
C TYR A 153 -7.53 -10.85 7.70
N LEU A 154 -8.63 -11.53 7.99
CA LEU A 154 -9.94 -10.88 8.18
C LEU A 154 -10.77 -11.60 9.24
N LYS A 155 -11.69 -10.85 9.88
CA LYS A 155 -12.46 -11.35 11.01
C LYS A 155 -13.44 -12.47 10.63
N ASN A 156 -14.06 -12.41 9.45
CA ASN A 156 -15.14 -13.31 9.04
C ASN A 156 -14.84 -13.96 7.67
N PRO A 157 -13.84 -14.86 7.54
CA PRO A 157 -13.41 -15.37 6.24
C PRO A 157 -14.51 -16.14 5.50
N LYS A 158 -15.29 -16.95 6.21
CA LYS A 158 -16.31 -17.80 5.57
C LYS A 158 -17.39 -17.01 4.83
N THR A 159 -17.82 -15.89 5.37
CA THR A 159 -18.88 -15.04 4.79
C THR A 159 -18.36 -14.08 3.73
N ASN A 160 -17.04 -13.90 3.63
CA ASN A 160 -16.40 -12.94 2.72
C ASN A 160 -15.72 -13.58 1.50
N ARG A 161 -15.78 -14.91 1.33
CA ARG A 161 -15.02 -15.64 0.30
C ARG A 161 -15.33 -15.20 -1.14
N MET A 162 -16.49 -14.62 -1.39
CA MET A 162 -16.88 -14.08 -2.71
C MET A 162 -16.92 -12.57 -2.74
N ASN A 163 -16.42 -11.91 -1.71
CA ASN A 163 -16.34 -10.45 -1.67
C ASN A 163 -15.01 -9.92 -2.25
N PRO A 164 -15.01 -8.71 -2.83
CA PRO A 164 -13.80 -8.04 -3.28
C PRO A 164 -12.73 -8.03 -2.18
N GLY A 165 -11.50 -8.39 -2.54
CA GLY A 165 -10.38 -8.48 -1.60
C GLY A 165 -10.21 -9.83 -0.90
N PHE A 166 -11.16 -10.78 -1.10
CA PHE A 166 -11.02 -12.12 -0.52
C PHE A 166 -11.51 -13.25 -1.43
N THR A 167 -11.61 -13.01 -2.73
CA THR A 167 -11.85 -14.07 -3.72
C THR A 167 -10.65 -15.01 -3.82
N ASP A 168 -10.89 -16.25 -4.19
CA ASP A 168 -9.80 -17.22 -4.38
C ASP A 168 -8.81 -16.72 -5.44
N GLN A 169 -9.30 -16.08 -6.51
CA GLN A 169 -8.47 -15.52 -7.58
C GLN A 169 -7.52 -14.41 -7.07
N GLU A 170 -8.01 -13.45 -6.28
CA GLU A 170 -7.18 -12.38 -5.71
C GLU A 170 -6.13 -12.94 -4.76
N ARG A 171 -6.50 -13.91 -3.92
CA ARG A 171 -5.59 -14.60 -3.00
C ARG A 171 -4.52 -15.42 -3.73
N GLU A 172 -4.87 -16.10 -4.81
CA GLU A 172 -3.94 -16.85 -5.66
C GLU A 172 -2.91 -15.93 -6.32
N LYS A 173 -3.31 -14.70 -6.76
CA LYS A 173 -2.37 -13.70 -7.29
C LYS A 173 -1.37 -13.24 -6.23
N MET A 174 -1.79 -13.03 -4.99
CA MET A 174 -0.88 -12.73 -3.90
C MET A 174 0.07 -13.91 -3.63
N THR A 175 -0.43 -15.14 -3.63
CA THR A 175 0.40 -16.35 -3.51
C THR A 175 1.45 -16.41 -4.62
N ALA A 176 1.05 -16.15 -5.87
CA ALA A 176 1.96 -16.14 -7.02
C ALA A 176 3.03 -15.04 -6.90
N LEU A 177 2.66 -13.85 -6.42
CA LEU A 177 3.63 -12.78 -6.15
C LEU A 177 4.67 -13.23 -5.13
N LEU A 178 4.24 -13.76 -3.99
CA LEU A 178 5.15 -14.21 -2.93
C LEU A 178 6.03 -15.38 -3.39
N ALA A 179 5.51 -16.27 -4.24
CA ALA A 179 6.27 -17.37 -4.83
C ALA A 179 7.32 -16.91 -5.85
N SER A 180 7.17 -15.71 -6.45
CA SER A 180 8.08 -15.17 -7.46
C SER A 180 9.31 -14.47 -6.89
N GLY A 181 9.64 -14.67 -5.61
CA GLY A 181 10.86 -14.13 -5.00
C GLY A 181 10.63 -13.02 -3.98
N PHE A 182 9.39 -12.80 -3.56
CA PHE A 182 9.01 -11.76 -2.61
C PHE A 182 8.55 -12.34 -1.27
N ALA A 183 8.49 -11.49 -0.25
CA ALA A 183 8.06 -11.87 1.10
C ALA A 183 7.24 -10.75 1.75
N ASP A 184 6.15 -11.13 2.43
CA ASP A 184 5.37 -10.28 3.32
C ASP A 184 6.14 -10.07 4.62
N THR A 185 6.62 -8.85 4.85
CA THR A 185 7.51 -8.53 5.97
C THR A 185 6.82 -8.69 7.32
N PHE A 186 5.57 -8.23 7.43
CA PHE A 186 4.82 -8.38 8.69
C PHE A 186 4.60 -9.85 9.02
N ARG A 187 4.15 -10.66 8.07
CA ARG A 187 3.93 -12.09 8.29
C ARG A 187 5.23 -12.86 8.58
N THR A 188 6.33 -12.43 7.98
CA THR A 188 7.65 -13.03 8.24
C THR A 188 8.11 -12.79 9.69
N LEU A 189 7.93 -11.59 10.23
CA LEU A 189 8.35 -11.24 11.58
C LEU A 189 7.33 -11.64 12.65
N HIS A 190 6.05 -11.70 12.28
CA HIS A 190 4.92 -11.98 13.19
C HIS A 190 4.04 -13.13 12.65
N PRO A 191 4.55 -14.39 12.63
CA PRO A 191 3.90 -15.50 11.91
C PRO A 191 2.50 -15.82 12.41
N GLU A 192 2.21 -15.61 13.70
CA GLU A 192 0.95 -15.98 14.34
C GLU A 192 0.06 -14.76 14.70
N GLU A 193 0.56 -13.54 14.51
CA GLU A 193 -0.15 -12.33 14.95
C GLU A 193 -1.37 -12.04 14.04
N ILE A 194 -2.53 -11.84 14.67
CA ILE A 194 -3.77 -11.44 14.01
C ILE A 194 -3.98 -9.95 14.25
N THR A 195 -3.68 -9.14 13.24
CA THR A 195 -3.80 -7.69 13.27
C THR A 195 -4.34 -7.21 11.93
N TYR A 196 -5.22 -6.22 11.96
CA TYR A 196 -5.87 -5.67 10.77
C TYR A 196 -5.37 -4.26 10.50
N SER A 197 -5.48 -3.83 9.23
CA SER A 197 -5.08 -2.49 8.78
C SER A 197 -6.25 -1.65 8.27
N TRP A 198 -7.41 -2.26 8.03
CA TRP A 198 -8.61 -1.61 7.53
C TRP A 198 -9.86 -2.07 8.25
N TRP A 199 -10.80 -1.13 8.48
CA TRP A 199 -12.12 -1.37 9.07
C TRP A 199 -13.16 -0.52 8.36
N SER A 200 -14.27 -1.12 7.95
CA SER A 200 -15.39 -0.36 7.40
C SER A 200 -15.88 0.72 8.39
N TYR A 201 -16.23 1.90 7.88
CA TYR A 201 -16.92 2.92 8.71
C TYR A 201 -18.29 2.47 9.20
N ARG A 202 -18.85 1.41 8.63
CA ARG A 202 -20.18 0.91 8.96
C ARG A 202 -20.12 0.03 10.21
N PHE A 203 -21.21 0.06 10.99
CA PHE A 203 -21.48 -0.88 12.09
C PHE A 203 -20.46 -0.85 13.23
N HIS A 204 -19.74 0.26 13.43
CA HIS A 204 -18.66 0.37 14.43
C HIS A 204 -17.60 -0.74 14.29
N ALA A 205 -17.23 -1.05 13.05
CA ALA A 205 -16.36 -2.19 12.75
C ALA A 205 -15.00 -2.08 13.44
N ARG A 206 -14.40 -0.87 13.50
CA ARG A 206 -13.10 -0.66 14.14
C ARG A 206 -13.16 -0.88 15.66
N GLU A 207 -14.19 -0.36 16.33
CA GLU A 207 -14.40 -0.56 17.78
C GLU A 207 -14.59 -2.04 18.14
N LYS A 208 -15.25 -2.80 17.26
CA LYS A 208 -15.47 -4.25 17.40
C LYS A 208 -14.32 -5.10 16.87
N ASN A 209 -13.30 -4.47 16.32
CA ASN A 209 -12.17 -5.10 15.63
C ASN A 209 -12.62 -6.09 14.54
N VAL A 210 -13.64 -5.73 13.76
CA VAL A 210 -14.09 -6.46 12.58
C VAL A 210 -13.35 -5.87 11.36
N GLY A 211 -12.10 -6.25 11.19
CA GLY A 211 -11.19 -5.67 10.24
C GLY A 211 -10.60 -6.66 9.25
N TRP A 212 -9.79 -6.11 8.34
CA TRP A 212 -9.05 -6.81 7.30
C TRP A 212 -7.60 -6.30 7.29
N ARG A 213 -6.63 -7.19 7.03
CA ARG A 213 -5.26 -6.80 6.72
C ARG A 213 -5.08 -6.80 5.21
N ILE A 214 -5.09 -5.62 4.62
CA ILE A 214 -5.01 -5.39 3.17
C ILE A 214 -3.90 -4.41 2.77
N ASP A 215 -3.23 -3.79 3.75
CA ASP A 215 -2.07 -2.93 3.57
C ASP A 215 -0.80 -3.72 3.89
N TYR A 216 0.22 -3.59 3.04
CA TYR A 216 1.43 -4.41 3.11
C TYR A 216 2.71 -3.63 2.89
N PHE A 217 3.79 -4.16 3.45
CA PHE A 217 5.14 -4.06 2.93
C PHE A 217 5.61 -5.44 2.48
N ILE A 218 5.85 -5.57 1.19
CA ILE A 218 6.39 -6.78 0.54
C ILE A 218 7.78 -6.43 0.03
N VAL A 219 8.77 -7.27 0.27
CA VAL A 219 10.14 -7.03 -0.17
C VAL A 219 10.69 -8.19 -0.96
N SER A 220 11.65 -7.91 -1.85
CA SER A 220 12.48 -8.96 -2.44
C SER A 220 13.08 -9.83 -1.33
N ARG A 221 13.04 -11.16 -1.45
CA ARG A 221 13.56 -12.06 -0.39
C ARG A 221 15.01 -11.78 -0.02
N ARG A 222 15.83 -11.34 -0.98
CA ARG A 222 17.23 -10.96 -0.72
C ARG A 222 17.38 -9.72 0.16
N LEU A 223 16.31 -8.92 0.34
CA LEU A 223 16.29 -7.77 1.25
C LEU A 223 15.84 -8.15 2.67
N LEU A 224 15.21 -9.31 2.89
CA LEU A 224 14.74 -9.76 4.20
C LEU A 224 15.79 -9.69 5.31
N PRO A 225 17.06 -10.06 5.09
CA PRO A 225 18.08 -9.97 6.15
C PRO A 225 18.30 -8.55 6.69
N ARG A 226 17.90 -7.52 5.93
CA ARG A 226 17.98 -6.11 6.33
C ARG A 226 16.69 -5.59 6.99
N VAL A 227 15.61 -6.35 6.97
CA VAL A 227 14.35 -5.97 7.64
C VAL A 227 14.51 -6.13 9.13
N THR A 228 14.46 -5.02 9.87
CA THR A 228 14.65 -4.96 11.32
C THR A 228 13.34 -4.78 12.07
N GLY A 229 12.27 -4.34 11.39
CA GLY A 229 10.95 -4.17 11.99
C GLY A 229 9.84 -4.09 10.95
N ALA A 230 8.66 -4.60 11.33
CA ALA A 230 7.41 -4.42 10.61
C ALA A 230 6.29 -4.24 11.62
N ALA A 231 5.44 -3.21 11.45
CA ALA A 231 4.37 -2.91 12.38
C ALA A 231 3.10 -2.43 11.67
N ILE A 232 1.97 -2.58 12.34
CA ILE A 232 0.66 -2.04 11.94
C ILE A 232 0.18 -1.14 13.08
N ARG A 233 0.00 0.16 12.82
CA ARG A 233 -0.33 1.19 13.81
C ARG A 233 -1.83 1.28 14.05
N THR A 234 -2.43 0.25 14.62
CA THR A 234 -3.89 0.15 14.81
C THR A 234 -4.48 1.27 15.66
N GLU A 235 -3.68 1.92 16.50
CA GLU A 235 -4.04 3.05 17.36
C GLU A 235 -4.15 4.39 16.61
N VAL A 236 -3.63 4.45 15.37
CA VAL A 236 -3.64 5.68 14.56
C VAL A 236 -4.95 5.81 13.81
N TYR A 237 -5.63 6.92 14.03
CA TYR A 237 -6.90 7.28 13.38
C TYR A 237 -6.66 8.36 12.31
N GLY A 238 -7.72 8.70 11.56
CA GLY A 238 -7.67 9.71 10.49
C GLY A 238 -8.18 9.19 9.16
N SER A 239 -8.12 7.86 8.96
CA SER A 239 -8.66 7.12 7.83
C SER A 239 -9.37 5.86 8.33
N ASP A 240 -10.07 5.14 7.45
CA ASP A 240 -10.58 3.78 7.68
C ASP A 240 -9.45 2.72 7.59
N HIS A 241 -8.28 3.10 7.10
CA HIS A 241 -7.04 2.36 7.26
C HIS A 241 -6.17 2.95 8.37
N CYS A 242 -5.29 2.13 8.93
CA CYS A 242 -4.18 2.61 9.76
C CYS A 242 -2.85 2.48 9.00
N PRO A 243 -1.82 3.23 9.43
CA PRO A 243 -0.49 3.11 8.81
C PRO A 243 0.15 1.74 9.05
N VAL A 244 0.89 1.27 8.06
CA VAL A 244 1.83 0.15 8.20
C VAL A 244 3.26 0.67 8.08
N VAL A 245 4.19 0.07 8.82
CA VAL A 245 5.56 0.54 8.97
C VAL A 245 6.54 -0.58 8.63
N LEU A 246 7.62 -0.22 7.94
CA LEU A 246 8.77 -1.08 7.67
C LEU A 246 10.04 -0.38 8.15
N GLU A 247 10.90 -1.12 8.84
CA GLU A 247 12.26 -0.67 9.18
C GLU A 247 13.28 -1.56 8.49
N ILE A 248 14.23 -0.94 7.81
CA ILE A 248 15.36 -1.61 7.13
C ILE A 248 16.69 -0.96 7.53
N SER A 249 17.70 -1.80 7.74
CA SER A 249 19.08 -1.39 8.08
C SER A 249 19.86 -0.97 6.83
#